data_570cac9c237f46e211b26007e62c9a74
#
_entry.id   570cac9c237f46e211b26007e62c9a74
#
_cell.length_a   1.000
_cell.length_b   1.000
_cell.length_c   1.000
_cell.angle_alpha   90.00
_cell.angle_beta   90.00
_cell.angle_gamma   90.00
#
_symmetry.space_group_name_H-M   'P 1'
#
loop_
_entity.id
_entity.type
_entity.pdbx_description
1 polymer ?
#
loop_
_entity_poly.entity_id
_entity_poly.type
_entity_poly.pdbx_seq_one_letter_code
_entity_poly.pdbx_strand_id
1 'polypeptide(L)'
;MPIAINGSGTITGVLVGGLPDGIVDTDMIANSNVTAGKLASGVGGKILQIQSTTSETATTTTSSSFTDVTGFSLAITPSAATSKVLIIAASNLECDGSASFAHATILRGSTNLGHSVGGLTQSHQYYYPGQQDGEQPCTMVFLDSPNTTSATTYKVQIRNNGGNRAGWNGPQQTIKGSLMLIEVGA
;
A
#
# COMPACT_ATOMS: atom_id res chain seq x y z
N MET A 1 48.90 -25.85 -4.28
CA MET A 1 48.39 -27.20 -4.58
C MET A 1 47.00 -27.07 -5.11
N PRO A 2 46.66 -27.60 -6.27
CA PRO A 2 45.26 -27.64 -6.71
C PRO A 2 44.46 -28.61 -5.84
N ILE A 3 43.31 -28.19 -5.32
CA ILE A 3 42.37 -29.07 -4.64
C ILE A 3 41.58 -29.77 -5.74
N ALA A 4 41.74 -31.08 -5.88
CA ALA A 4 40.88 -31.89 -6.75
C ALA A 4 39.87 -32.61 -5.86
N ILE A 5 38.57 -32.39 -6.12
CA ILE A 5 37.48 -33.07 -5.41
C ILE A 5 36.89 -34.06 -6.40
N ASN A 6 37.14 -35.35 -6.18
CA ASN A 6 36.59 -36.43 -6.99
C ASN A 6 35.51 -37.13 -6.18
N GLY A 7 34.24 -37.09 -6.64
CA GLY A 7 33.15 -37.84 -6.07
C GLY A 7 32.24 -37.06 -5.08
N SER A 8 31.29 -37.72 -4.48
CA SER A 8 30.20 -37.16 -3.60
C SER A 8 30.70 -36.74 -2.19
N GLY A 9 31.90 -36.17 -2.10
CA GLY A 9 32.50 -35.78 -0.82
C GLY A 9 32.09 -34.39 -0.33
N THR A 10 31.92 -34.24 1.00
CA THR A 10 31.78 -32.94 1.65
C THR A 10 33.09 -32.21 1.66
N ILE A 11 33.15 -30.96 1.19
CA ILE A 11 34.33 -30.09 1.33
C ILE A 11 34.32 -29.53 2.73
N THR A 12 35.23 -29.91 3.59
CA THR A 12 35.48 -29.32 4.91
C THR A 12 36.72 -28.46 4.88
N GLY A 13 36.72 -27.33 5.62
CA GLY A 13 37.90 -26.50 5.80
C GLY A 13 38.07 -25.37 4.78
N VAL A 14 37.09 -25.06 3.95
CA VAL A 14 37.08 -23.83 3.16
C VAL A 14 36.78 -22.66 4.09
N LEU A 15 37.78 -21.79 4.30
CA LEU A 15 37.61 -20.57 5.10
C LEU A 15 36.79 -19.55 4.32
N VAL A 16 36.19 -18.58 5.04
CA VAL A 16 35.53 -17.41 4.41
C VAL A 16 36.52 -16.71 3.48
N GLY A 17 36.14 -16.53 2.21
CA GLY A 17 37.04 -16.01 1.17
C GLY A 17 37.96 -17.04 0.53
N GLY A 18 37.87 -18.34 0.88
CA GLY A 18 38.68 -19.41 0.32
C GLY A 18 38.32 -19.82 -1.12
N LEU A 19 37.22 -19.33 -1.66
CA LEU A 19 36.89 -19.47 -3.08
C LEU A 19 37.15 -18.14 -3.79
N PRO A 20 37.88 -18.11 -4.92
CA PRO A 20 38.00 -16.90 -5.73
C PRO A 20 36.64 -16.37 -6.22
N ASP A 21 36.59 -15.05 -6.46
CA ASP A 21 35.38 -14.41 -7.02
C ASP A 21 35.00 -15.01 -8.38
N GLY A 22 33.70 -15.26 -8.58
CA GLY A 22 33.17 -15.79 -9.83
C GLY A 22 33.24 -17.33 -10.00
N ILE A 23 33.67 -18.08 -8.97
CA ILE A 23 33.66 -19.55 -9.01
C ILE A 23 32.27 -20.15 -8.78
N VAL A 24 31.44 -19.46 -8.02
CA VAL A 24 30.04 -19.92 -7.76
C VAL A 24 29.14 -19.31 -8.80
N ASP A 25 28.68 -20.12 -9.73
CA ASP A 25 27.68 -19.73 -10.74
C ASP A 25 26.26 -20.21 -10.36
N THR A 26 25.27 -19.89 -11.21
CA THR A 26 23.87 -20.22 -10.96
C THR A 26 23.61 -21.73 -10.92
N ASP A 27 24.37 -22.53 -11.64
CA ASP A 27 24.19 -23.98 -11.71
C ASP A 27 24.72 -24.70 -10.45
N MET A 28 25.61 -24.03 -9.70
CA MET A 28 26.14 -24.55 -8.43
C MET A 28 25.20 -24.30 -7.25
N ILE A 29 24.21 -23.41 -7.41
CA ILE A 29 23.24 -23.08 -6.39
C ILE A 29 21.89 -23.70 -6.74
N ALA A 30 21.55 -24.82 -6.09
CA ALA A 30 20.23 -25.41 -6.31
C ALA A 30 19.13 -24.41 -5.90
N ASN A 31 18.00 -24.49 -6.61
CA ASN A 31 16.84 -23.61 -6.36
C ASN A 31 16.44 -23.62 -4.87
N SER A 32 16.17 -22.47 -4.33
CA SER A 32 15.81 -22.22 -2.92
C SER A 32 16.92 -22.43 -1.87
N ASN A 33 18.17 -22.69 -2.28
CA ASN A 33 19.29 -22.81 -1.34
C ASN A 33 19.78 -21.47 -0.78
N VAL A 34 19.54 -20.35 -1.49
CA VAL A 34 19.80 -19.00 -0.97
C VAL A 34 18.51 -18.45 -0.39
N THR A 35 18.36 -18.58 0.92
CA THR A 35 17.21 -18.03 1.65
C THR A 35 17.48 -16.59 2.07
N ALA A 36 16.43 -15.82 2.41
CA ALA A 36 16.55 -14.42 2.86
C ALA A 36 17.56 -14.25 4.02
N GLY A 37 17.63 -15.24 4.95
CA GLY A 37 18.58 -15.20 6.06
C GLY A 37 20.05 -15.42 5.67
N LYS A 38 20.33 -15.84 4.42
CA LYS A 38 21.69 -16.00 3.89
C LYS A 38 22.16 -14.78 3.09
N LEU A 39 21.24 -13.84 2.85
CA LEU A 39 21.55 -12.59 2.19
C LEU A 39 21.88 -11.51 3.22
N ALA A 40 22.83 -10.64 2.91
CA ALA A 40 23.07 -9.46 3.75
C ALA A 40 21.84 -8.56 3.79
N SER A 41 21.65 -7.81 4.89
CA SER A 41 20.56 -6.86 5.01
C SER A 41 20.54 -5.90 3.82
N GLY A 42 19.38 -5.78 3.17
CA GLY A 42 19.17 -4.95 1.99
C GLY A 42 19.42 -5.65 0.64
N VAL A 43 19.85 -6.91 0.65
CA VAL A 43 19.95 -7.75 -0.56
C VAL A 43 18.68 -8.59 -0.69
N GLY A 44 18.11 -8.70 -1.88
CA GLY A 44 16.93 -9.51 -2.15
C GLY A 44 15.62 -8.73 -2.28
N GLY A 45 15.71 -7.39 -2.27
CA GLY A 45 14.55 -6.50 -2.46
C GLY A 45 13.79 -6.22 -1.17
N LYS A 46 13.26 -5.00 -1.06
CA LYS A 46 12.49 -4.55 0.10
C LYS A 46 10.99 -4.76 -0.05
N ILE A 47 10.49 -5.01 -1.25
CA ILE A 47 9.08 -5.33 -1.50
C ILE A 47 8.89 -6.83 -1.27
N LEU A 48 8.11 -7.19 -0.24
CA LEU A 48 7.91 -8.57 0.19
C LEU A 48 6.60 -9.15 -0.34
N GLN A 49 5.54 -8.35 -0.41
CA GLN A 49 4.26 -8.72 -1.02
C GLN A 49 3.49 -7.49 -1.49
N ILE A 50 2.57 -7.71 -2.42
CA ILE A 50 1.64 -6.71 -2.92
C ILE A 50 0.24 -7.31 -2.88
N GLN A 51 -0.71 -6.57 -2.29
CA GLN A 51 -2.13 -6.84 -2.33
C GLN A 51 -2.82 -5.68 -3.06
N SER A 52 -3.84 -5.95 -3.87
CA SER A 52 -4.58 -4.90 -4.56
C SER A 52 -6.04 -5.26 -4.73
N THR A 53 -6.89 -4.25 -4.72
CA THR A 53 -8.30 -4.33 -5.10
C THR A 53 -8.67 -3.14 -5.97
N THR A 54 -9.67 -3.32 -6.80
CA THR A 54 -10.24 -2.25 -7.63
C THR A 54 -11.76 -2.26 -7.47
N SER A 55 -12.37 -1.09 -7.61
CA SER A 55 -13.83 -0.96 -7.58
C SER A 55 -14.28 0.10 -8.58
N GLU A 56 -15.45 -0.13 -9.19
CA GLU A 56 -16.18 0.84 -10.01
C GLU A 56 -17.43 1.37 -9.27
N THR A 57 -17.63 0.91 -8.03
CA THR A 57 -18.78 1.31 -7.23
C THR A 57 -18.57 2.72 -6.67
N ALA A 58 -19.40 3.65 -7.09
CA ALA A 58 -19.44 4.99 -6.51
C ALA A 58 -19.95 4.93 -5.07
N THR A 59 -19.34 5.72 -4.20
CA THR A 59 -19.78 5.91 -2.81
C THR A 59 -19.98 7.38 -2.56
N THR A 60 -21.12 7.75 -2.00
CA THR A 60 -21.43 9.13 -1.61
C THR A 60 -21.84 9.23 -0.16
N THR A 61 -21.55 10.37 0.47
CA THR A 61 -21.99 10.67 1.84
C THR A 61 -22.24 12.16 2.04
N THR A 62 -23.22 12.50 2.85
CA THR A 62 -23.45 13.85 3.38
C THR A 62 -22.99 13.98 4.83
N SER A 63 -22.43 12.89 5.39
CA SER A 63 -22.00 12.83 6.78
C SER A 63 -20.80 13.75 7.05
N SER A 64 -20.81 14.45 8.17
CA SER A 64 -19.67 15.16 8.71
C SER A 64 -18.68 14.24 9.44
N SER A 65 -19.02 12.96 9.63
CA SER A 65 -18.14 11.91 10.12
C SER A 65 -17.64 11.06 8.95
N PHE A 66 -16.45 10.54 9.06
CA PHE A 66 -15.88 9.65 8.07
C PHE A 66 -16.71 8.37 7.92
N THR A 67 -17.06 8.00 6.69
CA THR A 67 -17.83 6.81 6.30
C THR A 67 -17.04 5.95 5.33
N ASP A 68 -17.21 4.62 5.42
CA ASP A 68 -16.47 3.66 4.59
C ASP A 68 -16.82 3.80 3.10
N VAL A 69 -15.80 3.72 2.25
CA VAL A 69 -15.96 3.65 0.80
C VAL A 69 -16.14 2.20 0.39
N THR A 70 -17.22 1.91 -0.34
CA THR A 70 -17.56 0.56 -0.80
C THR A 70 -16.50 0.03 -1.77
N GLY A 71 -15.98 -1.18 -1.51
CA GLY A 71 -14.98 -1.82 -2.36
C GLY A 71 -13.53 -1.37 -2.11
N PHE A 72 -13.29 -0.42 -1.20
CA PHE A 72 -11.96 0.07 -0.84
C PHE A 72 -11.55 -0.37 0.57
N SER A 73 -11.64 -1.67 0.81
CA SER A 73 -11.16 -2.33 2.03
C SER A 73 -10.33 -3.54 1.64
N LEU A 74 -9.11 -3.64 2.18
CA LEU A 74 -8.14 -4.66 1.81
C LEU A 74 -7.30 -5.05 3.02
N ALA A 75 -7.00 -6.33 3.17
CA ALA A 75 -6.17 -6.85 4.24
C ALA A 75 -4.79 -7.26 3.73
N ILE A 76 -3.78 -7.09 4.56
CA ILE A 76 -2.42 -7.59 4.37
C ILE A 76 -1.92 -8.21 5.68
N THR A 77 -1.15 -9.28 5.58
CA THR A 77 -0.50 -9.91 6.75
C THR A 77 1.01 -9.71 6.64
N PRO A 78 1.59 -8.75 7.36
CA PRO A 78 3.02 -8.49 7.30
C PRO A 78 3.83 -9.71 7.74
N SER A 79 4.92 -9.99 7.04
CA SER A 79 5.82 -11.12 7.32
C SER A 79 6.69 -10.89 8.56
N ALA A 80 6.91 -9.63 8.94
CA ALA A 80 7.64 -9.24 10.15
C ALA A 80 6.98 -8.03 10.83
N ALA A 81 7.06 -7.96 12.16
CA ALA A 81 6.53 -6.82 12.93
C ALA A 81 7.25 -5.50 12.61
N THR A 82 8.49 -5.57 12.11
CA THR A 82 9.27 -4.40 11.66
C THR A 82 8.94 -3.95 10.25
N SER A 83 8.22 -4.75 9.47
CA SER A 83 7.78 -4.39 8.13
C SER A 83 6.87 -3.15 8.15
N LYS A 84 6.97 -2.35 7.10
CA LYS A 84 6.07 -1.23 6.83
C LYS A 84 5.09 -1.59 5.74
N VAL A 85 3.97 -0.90 5.68
CA VAL A 85 2.98 -1.04 4.61
C VAL A 85 2.85 0.30 3.89
N LEU A 86 3.25 0.34 2.63
CA LEU A 86 2.96 1.46 1.74
C LEU A 86 1.56 1.26 1.17
N ILE A 87 0.69 2.24 1.44
CA ILE A 87 -0.70 2.25 0.99
C ILE A 87 -0.84 3.28 -0.13
N ILE A 88 -1.44 2.88 -1.24
CA ILE A 88 -1.78 3.76 -2.36
C ILE A 88 -3.26 3.57 -2.65
N ALA A 89 -4.03 4.64 -2.49
CA ALA A 89 -5.45 4.69 -2.84
C ALA A 89 -5.67 5.76 -3.90
N ALA A 90 -6.20 5.38 -5.05
CA ALA A 90 -6.38 6.29 -6.19
C ALA A 90 -7.78 6.19 -6.76
N SER A 91 -8.42 7.33 -6.97
CA SER A 91 -9.71 7.52 -7.61
C SER A 91 -9.97 9.01 -7.86
N ASN A 92 -11.24 9.39 -8.02
CA ASN A 92 -11.69 10.78 -7.92
C ASN A 92 -12.32 11.05 -6.56
N LEU A 93 -12.07 12.22 -6.02
CA LEU A 93 -12.78 12.77 -4.86
C LEU A 93 -13.68 13.91 -5.34
N GLU A 94 -14.98 13.70 -5.20
CA GLU A 94 -15.99 14.68 -5.55
C GLU A 94 -16.37 15.51 -4.32
N CYS A 95 -16.59 16.78 -4.55
CA CYS A 95 -17.26 17.69 -3.64
C CYS A 95 -18.42 18.36 -4.37
N ASP A 96 -19.65 18.11 -3.91
CA ASP A 96 -20.86 18.74 -4.44
C ASP A 96 -21.26 19.93 -3.53
N GLY A 97 -21.70 20.99 -4.17
CA GLY A 97 -22.21 22.18 -3.52
C GLY A 97 -21.18 23.24 -3.17
N SER A 98 -21.63 24.49 -3.13
CA SER A 98 -20.80 25.66 -2.90
C SER A 98 -20.26 25.73 -1.47
N ALA A 99 -19.00 26.18 -1.33
CA ALA A 99 -18.32 26.39 -0.04
C ALA A 99 -18.22 25.14 0.85
N SER A 100 -18.13 23.97 0.24
CA SER A 100 -18.03 22.70 0.93
C SER A 100 -16.68 22.01 0.66
N PHE A 101 -16.30 21.11 1.55
CA PHE A 101 -15.08 20.32 1.44
C PHE A 101 -15.42 18.84 1.54
N ALA A 102 -14.98 18.08 0.57
CA ALA A 102 -14.90 16.64 0.68
C ALA A 102 -13.52 16.26 1.21
N HIS A 103 -13.47 15.40 2.19
CA HIS A 103 -12.23 14.89 2.78
C HIS A 103 -12.15 13.39 2.60
N ALA A 104 -10.95 12.87 2.34
CA ALA A 104 -10.70 11.45 2.30
C ALA A 104 -9.53 11.07 3.22
N THR A 105 -9.60 9.87 3.78
CA THR A 105 -8.58 9.32 4.67
C THR A 105 -8.44 7.82 4.50
N ILE A 106 -7.35 7.28 5.06
CA ILE A 106 -7.11 5.84 5.17
C ILE A 106 -7.17 5.46 6.64
N LEU A 107 -7.86 4.37 6.95
CA LEU A 107 -7.86 3.76 8.27
C LEU A 107 -7.06 2.45 8.26
N ARG A 108 -6.33 2.21 9.35
CA ARG A 108 -5.85 0.88 9.76
C ARG A 108 -6.78 0.33 10.82
N GLY A 109 -7.60 -0.66 10.46
CA GLY A 109 -8.68 -1.13 11.33
C GLY A 109 -9.65 0.01 11.66
N SER A 110 -9.62 0.47 12.92
CA SER A 110 -10.38 1.64 13.41
C SER A 110 -9.53 2.90 13.56
N THR A 111 -8.21 2.82 13.37
CA THR A 111 -7.30 3.96 13.57
C THR A 111 -7.22 4.79 12.29
N ASN A 112 -7.59 6.06 12.35
CA ASN A 112 -7.41 7.01 11.25
C ASN A 112 -5.93 7.38 11.14
N LEU A 113 -5.34 7.19 9.95
CA LEU A 113 -3.94 7.50 9.67
C LEU A 113 -3.72 8.96 9.25
N GLY A 114 -4.80 9.66 8.90
CA GLY A 114 -4.79 11.08 8.58
C GLY A 114 -5.19 11.96 9.77
N HIS A 115 -5.37 13.24 9.50
CA HIS A 115 -5.90 14.19 10.47
C HIS A 115 -7.36 13.84 10.81
N SER A 116 -7.76 13.94 12.08
CA SER A 116 -9.08 13.54 12.56
C SER A 116 -10.25 14.27 11.89
N VAL A 117 -10.03 15.48 11.39
CA VAL A 117 -11.01 16.30 10.68
C VAL A 117 -10.73 16.40 9.19
N GLY A 118 -9.48 16.67 8.80
CA GLY A 118 -9.10 16.91 7.40
C GLY A 118 -8.75 15.66 6.61
N GLY A 119 -8.55 14.51 7.26
CA GLY A 119 -8.09 13.30 6.58
C GLY A 119 -6.66 13.40 6.05
N LEU A 120 -6.38 12.71 4.96
CA LEU A 120 -5.11 12.76 4.22
C LEU A 120 -5.18 13.71 3.02
N THR A 121 -6.38 13.98 2.52
CA THR A 121 -6.61 14.85 1.36
C THR A 121 -7.99 15.47 1.41
N GLN A 122 -8.15 16.54 0.65
CA GLN A 122 -9.44 17.20 0.49
C GLN A 122 -9.64 17.69 -0.94
N SER A 123 -10.91 17.75 -1.36
CA SER A 123 -11.38 18.45 -2.54
C SER A 123 -12.27 19.61 -2.10
N HIS A 124 -12.18 20.72 -2.78
CA HIS A 124 -12.97 21.92 -2.50
C HIS A 124 -13.62 22.43 -3.77
N GLN A 125 -14.90 22.72 -3.70
CA GLN A 125 -15.65 23.36 -4.77
C GLN A 125 -15.83 24.85 -4.45
N TYR A 126 -15.32 25.73 -5.31
CA TYR A 126 -15.71 27.12 -5.33
C TYR A 126 -17.05 27.29 -6.03
N TYR A 127 -17.89 28.14 -5.49
CA TYR A 127 -19.16 28.52 -6.13
C TYR A 127 -18.92 29.24 -7.46
N TYR A 128 -19.28 28.58 -8.56
CA TYR A 128 -19.55 29.26 -9.84
C TYR A 128 -21.01 29.01 -10.19
N PRO A 129 -21.80 30.07 -10.52
CA PRO A 129 -23.17 29.90 -10.95
C PRO A 129 -23.25 28.94 -12.14
N GLY A 130 -23.99 27.84 -11.98
CA GLY A 130 -24.17 26.82 -13.01
C GLY A 130 -23.21 25.62 -12.96
N GLN A 131 -22.25 25.57 -12.04
CA GLN A 131 -21.44 24.37 -11.75
C GLN A 131 -21.84 23.81 -10.39
N GLN A 132 -22.23 22.53 -10.36
CA GLN A 132 -22.72 21.88 -9.15
C GLN A 132 -21.78 20.82 -8.59
N ASP A 133 -20.90 20.25 -9.41
CA ASP A 133 -20.06 19.12 -9.02
C ASP A 133 -18.59 19.38 -9.36
N GLY A 134 -17.70 19.18 -8.40
CA GLY A 134 -16.25 19.23 -8.58
C GLY A 134 -15.62 17.88 -8.34
N GLU A 135 -15.38 17.11 -9.40
CA GLU A 135 -14.57 15.90 -9.33
C GLU A 135 -13.10 16.22 -9.58
N GLN A 136 -12.23 15.76 -8.70
CA GLN A 136 -10.80 15.92 -8.86
C GLN A 136 -10.08 14.58 -8.71
N PRO A 137 -9.08 14.29 -9.55
CA PRO A 137 -8.22 13.14 -9.33
C PRO A 137 -7.62 13.17 -7.92
N CYS A 138 -7.72 12.07 -7.22
CA CYS A 138 -7.26 11.93 -5.85
C CYS A 138 -6.38 10.71 -5.71
N THR A 139 -5.16 10.92 -5.24
CA THR A 139 -4.26 9.83 -4.87
C THR A 139 -3.74 10.09 -3.47
N MET A 140 -4.02 9.15 -2.57
CA MET A 140 -3.46 9.14 -1.21
C MET A 140 -2.34 8.12 -1.16
N VAL A 141 -1.18 8.55 -0.66
CA VAL A 141 -0.01 7.69 -0.42
C VAL A 141 0.38 7.82 1.03
N PHE A 142 0.50 6.70 1.74
CA PHE A 142 0.87 6.68 3.15
C PHE A 142 1.75 5.47 3.45
N LEU A 143 2.82 5.68 4.20
CA LEU A 143 3.68 4.59 4.70
C LEU A 143 3.40 4.38 6.18
N ASP A 144 2.76 3.27 6.50
CA ASP A 144 2.38 2.89 7.85
C ASP A 144 3.35 1.89 8.48
N SER A 145 3.41 1.90 9.80
CA SER A 145 4.14 0.92 10.61
C SER A 145 3.12 0.18 11.49
N PRO A 146 2.54 -0.93 11.03
CA PRO A 146 1.49 -1.65 11.76
C PRO A 146 2.00 -2.35 13.01
N ASN A 147 3.30 -2.62 13.10
CA ASN A 147 3.97 -3.28 14.22
C ASN A 147 3.33 -4.64 14.60
N THR A 148 2.94 -5.42 13.62
CA THR A 148 2.28 -6.71 13.82
C THR A 148 2.54 -7.67 12.66
N THR A 149 2.43 -8.95 12.91
CA THR A 149 2.37 -10.03 11.92
C THR A 149 0.97 -10.60 11.75
N SER A 150 -0.04 -9.99 12.38
CA SER A 150 -1.44 -10.36 12.21
C SER A 150 -2.06 -9.66 10.99
N ALA A 151 -3.10 -10.28 10.42
CA ALA A 151 -3.85 -9.68 9.33
C ALA A 151 -4.37 -8.29 9.73
N THR A 152 -4.01 -7.28 8.94
CA THR A 152 -4.32 -5.88 9.18
C THR A 152 -5.12 -5.34 7.99
N THR A 153 -6.31 -4.83 8.26
CA THR A 153 -7.19 -4.28 7.22
C THR A 153 -6.98 -2.77 7.11
N TYR A 154 -6.79 -2.31 5.88
CA TYR A 154 -6.80 -0.89 5.52
C TYR A 154 -8.04 -0.58 4.69
N LYS A 155 -8.62 0.59 4.91
CA LYS A 155 -9.82 1.03 4.19
C LYS A 155 -9.81 2.52 3.94
N VAL A 156 -10.46 2.94 2.86
CA VAL A 156 -10.69 4.34 2.53
C VAL A 156 -12.00 4.79 3.17
N GLN A 157 -11.99 5.99 3.73
CA GLN A 157 -13.19 6.68 4.20
C GLN A 157 -13.26 8.09 3.63
N ILE A 158 -14.49 8.58 3.44
CA ILE A 158 -14.80 9.95 3.03
C ILE A 158 -15.79 10.60 3.99
N ARG A 159 -15.77 11.94 4.03
CA ARG A 159 -16.75 12.76 4.72
C ARG A 159 -16.96 14.08 3.99
N ASN A 160 -18.06 14.75 4.26
CA ASN A 160 -18.29 16.13 3.85
C ASN A 160 -18.22 17.08 5.05
N ASN A 161 -17.73 18.29 4.81
CA ASN A 161 -17.78 19.38 5.79
C ASN A 161 -18.70 20.49 5.26
N GLY A 162 -19.96 20.51 5.71
CA GLY A 162 -20.90 21.56 5.32
C GLY A 162 -22.27 21.07 4.87
N GLY A 163 -22.58 19.75 5.01
CA GLY A 163 -23.91 19.20 4.74
C GLY A 163 -24.22 18.94 3.26
N ASN A 164 -23.23 19.13 2.37
CA ASN A 164 -23.31 18.78 0.97
C ASN A 164 -22.78 17.35 0.74
N ARG A 165 -22.66 16.89 -0.51
CA ARG A 165 -22.23 15.54 -0.82
C ARG A 165 -20.69 15.48 -0.99
N ALA A 166 -20.05 14.49 -0.39
CA ALA A 166 -18.75 14.00 -0.77
C ALA A 166 -18.91 12.70 -1.55
N GLY A 167 -18.12 12.50 -2.61
CA GLY A 167 -18.15 11.29 -3.42
C GLY A 167 -16.77 10.72 -3.63
N TRP A 168 -16.69 9.41 -3.76
CA TRP A 168 -15.52 8.66 -4.17
C TRP A 168 -15.87 7.75 -5.33
N ASN A 169 -14.96 7.60 -6.27
CA ASN A 169 -15.12 6.75 -7.45
C ASN A 169 -16.12 7.28 -8.50
N GLY A 170 -16.18 8.58 -8.65
CA GLY A 170 -16.91 9.26 -9.72
C GLY A 170 -18.42 8.97 -9.73
N PRO A 171 -19.20 9.49 -8.77
CA PRO A 171 -20.65 9.28 -8.77
C PRO A 171 -21.34 9.84 -10.02
N GLN A 172 -20.71 10.76 -10.73
CA GLN A 172 -21.21 11.30 -12.01
C GLN A 172 -20.66 10.58 -13.24
N GLN A 173 -19.54 9.88 -13.11
CA GLN A 173 -18.88 9.16 -14.20
C GLN A 173 -18.38 7.81 -13.69
N THR A 174 -18.57 6.77 -14.49
CA THR A 174 -18.03 5.44 -14.15
C THR A 174 -16.52 5.46 -14.29
N ILE A 175 -15.81 5.42 -13.18
CA ILE A 175 -14.37 5.28 -13.13
C ILE A 175 -13.99 4.06 -12.29
N LYS A 176 -12.81 3.54 -12.52
CA LYS A 176 -12.24 2.45 -11.74
C LYS A 176 -11.17 2.99 -10.81
N GLY A 177 -11.46 3.01 -9.52
CA GLY A 177 -10.47 3.31 -8.49
C GLY A 177 -9.72 2.06 -8.04
N SER A 178 -8.60 2.25 -7.35
CA SER A 178 -7.75 1.19 -6.84
C SER A 178 -7.27 1.45 -5.41
N LEU A 179 -7.10 0.38 -4.66
CA LEU A 179 -6.39 0.37 -3.37
C LEU A 179 -5.31 -0.70 -3.43
N MET A 180 -4.07 -0.30 -3.16
CA MET A 180 -2.90 -1.17 -3.17
C MET A 180 -2.18 -1.08 -1.83
N LEU A 181 -1.78 -2.23 -1.31
CA LEU A 181 -0.97 -2.40 -0.11
C LEU A 181 0.33 -3.11 -0.51
N ILE A 182 1.45 -2.52 -0.16
CA ILE A 182 2.79 -3.03 -0.48
C ILE A 182 3.55 -3.20 0.83
N GLU A 183 3.91 -4.44 1.17
CA GLU A 183 4.79 -4.68 2.30
C GLU A 183 6.23 -4.34 1.94
N VAL A 184 6.82 -3.47 2.74
CA VAL A 184 8.22 -3.04 2.63
C VAL A 184 8.97 -3.59 3.84
N GLY A 185 9.95 -4.45 3.59
CA GLY A 185 10.85 -4.99 4.62
C GLY A 185 11.71 -3.90 5.28
N ALA A 186 12.03 -4.11 6.55
CA ALA A 186 12.91 -3.23 7.31
C ALA A 186 14.37 -3.28 6.81
#